data_3068753b6d5e363094bc56d2233bcd8b
#
_entry.id   3068753b6d5e363094bc56d2233bcd8b
#
_cell.length_a   1.000
_cell.length_b   1.000
_cell.length_c   1.000
_cell.angle_alpha   90.00
_cell.angle_beta   90.00
_cell.angle_gamma   90.00
#
_symmetry.space_group_name_H-M   'P 1'
#
loop_
_entity.id
_entity.type
_entity.pdbx_description
1 polymer ?
#
loop_
_entity_poly.entity_id
_entity_poly.type
_entity_poly.pdbx_seq_one_letter_code
_entity_poly.pdbx_strand_id
1 'polypeptide(L)'
;MNIILFGPPGAGKGTQAQHIVKNYKYFQISTGDLLRNEIKKKTTLGEDIEKIISKGEFVSDSVVNILLKNAIKNLKFKDKIIFDGYPRNLLQVENLKKNLIEFKQNIGAIIFLNVTSDIIEKRIMGRVTCERCNMTLNKYLNPKEIESHPCGRGFLKKRKDDGSEIAIYRYDTYMEKTKPVLDFYSNGPDFHEIDGSLEIQVIKGKIEQILKV
;
A
#
# COMPACT_ATOMS: atom_id res chain seq x y z
N MET A 1 4.23 -15.29 -9.00
CA MET A 1 5.01 -14.89 -7.82
C MET A 1 4.25 -13.85 -7.01
N ASN A 2 4.41 -13.80 -5.69
CA ASN A 2 3.88 -12.71 -4.86
C ASN A 2 4.89 -11.55 -4.80
N ILE A 3 4.36 -10.34 -4.55
CA ILE A 3 5.14 -9.11 -4.59
C ILE A 3 4.95 -8.35 -3.29
N ILE A 4 6.01 -7.75 -2.76
CA ILE A 4 5.91 -6.74 -1.71
C ILE A 4 6.16 -5.37 -2.37
N LEU A 5 5.25 -4.42 -2.15
CA LEU A 5 5.44 -3.03 -2.53
C LEU A 5 5.81 -2.19 -1.31
N PHE A 6 7.05 -1.73 -1.26
CA PHE A 6 7.55 -0.78 -0.28
C PHE A 6 7.55 0.65 -0.82
N GLY A 7 7.55 1.58 0.08
CA GLY A 7 7.65 3.01 -0.16
C GLY A 7 6.89 3.80 0.90
N PRO A 8 7.31 5.04 1.19
CA PRO A 8 6.64 5.87 2.17
C PRO A 8 5.18 6.18 1.79
N PRO A 9 4.38 6.70 2.72
CA PRO A 9 3.04 7.21 2.39
C PRO A 9 3.14 8.20 1.22
N GLY A 10 2.27 8.09 0.21
CA GLY A 10 2.34 8.98 -0.97
C GLY A 10 3.29 8.54 -2.08
N ALA A 11 4.11 7.49 -1.91
CA ALA A 11 5.06 7.03 -2.93
C ALA A 11 4.43 6.49 -4.23
N GLY A 12 3.11 6.26 -4.27
CA GLY A 12 2.42 5.77 -5.46
C GLY A 12 2.17 4.27 -5.48
N LYS A 13 2.46 3.54 -4.39
CA LYS A 13 2.23 2.07 -4.28
C LYS A 13 0.86 1.64 -4.76
N GLY A 14 -0.21 2.27 -4.26
CA GLY A 14 -1.58 1.92 -4.63
C GLY A 14 -1.88 2.13 -6.12
N THR A 15 -1.32 3.17 -6.75
CA THR A 15 -1.47 3.42 -8.19
C THR A 15 -0.82 2.30 -9.01
N GLN A 16 0.37 1.86 -8.61
CA GLN A 16 1.08 0.78 -9.29
C GLN A 16 0.41 -0.57 -9.02
N ALA A 17 -0.02 -0.84 -7.78
CA ALA A 17 -0.77 -2.05 -7.44
C ALA A 17 -2.06 -2.18 -8.26
N GLN A 18 -2.85 -1.10 -8.39
CA GLN A 18 -4.07 -1.10 -9.20
C GLN A 18 -3.79 -1.40 -10.68
N HIS A 19 -2.68 -0.89 -11.23
CA HIS A 19 -2.26 -1.22 -12.59
C HIS A 19 -1.96 -2.71 -12.74
N ILE A 20 -1.19 -3.29 -11.82
CA ILE A 20 -0.81 -4.71 -11.85
C ILE A 20 -2.06 -5.60 -11.67
N VAL A 21 -2.96 -5.25 -10.77
CA VAL A 21 -4.23 -5.98 -10.56
C VAL A 21 -5.06 -5.99 -11.85
N LYS A 22 -5.23 -4.82 -12.48
CA LYS A 22 -6.08 -4.66 -13.67
C LYS A 22 -5.54 -5.43 -14.88
N ASN A 23 -4.22 -5.42 -15.10
CA ASN A 23 -3.64 -5.94 -16.33
C ASN A 23 -3.10 -7.38 -16.21
N TYR A 24 -2.68 -7.81 -15.00
CA TYR A 24 -1.94 -9.07 -14.81
C TYR A 24 -2.62 -10.05 -13.87
N LYS A 25 -3.87 -9.77 -13.46
CA LYS A 25 -4.70 -10.64 -12.61
C LYS A 25 -4.06 -10.93 -11.24
N TYR A 26 -3.37 -9.95 -10.68
CA TYR A 26 -2.91 -10.00 -9.30
C TYR A 26 -4.03 -9.61 -8.35
N PHE A 27 -3.87 -10.01 -7.08
CA PHE A 27 -4.75 -9.61 -6.00
C PHE A 27 -3.97 -8.72 -5.00
N GLN A 28 -4.46 -7.50 -4.75
CA GLN A 28 -3.83 -6.60 -3.79
C GLN A 28 -4.37 -6.84 -2.39
N ILE A 29 -3.47 -7.09 -1.43
CA ILE A 29 -3.73 -7.01 0.00
C ILE A 29 -3.08 -5.72 0.50
N SER A 30 -3.88 -4.68 0.70
CA SER A 30 -3.46 -3.43 1.30
C SER A 30 -3.85 -3.41 2.77
N THR A 31 -2.87 -3.35 3.68
CA THR A 31 -3.16 -3.25 5.12
C THR A 31 -4.00 -2.03 5.45
N GLY A 32 -3.75 -0.90 4.78
CA GLY A 32 -4.58 0.28 4.94
C GLY A 32 -6.04 0.06 4.52
N ASP A 33 -6.30 -0.71 3.45
CA ASP A 33 -7.67 -1.01 3.02
C ASP A 33 -8.34 -2.03 3.93
N LEU A 34 -7.61 -3.03 4.43
CA LEU A 34 -8.12 -3.97 5.43
C LEU A 34 -8.60 -3.24 6.68
N LEU A 35 -7.79 -2.32 7.21
CA LEU A 35 -8.13 -1.52 8.38
C LEU A 35 -9.32 -0.57 8.10
N ARG A 36 -9.34 0.11 6.96
CA ARG A 36 -10.49 0.96 6.55
C ARG A 36 -11.77 0.16 6.35
N ASN A 37 -11.68 -1.06 5.86
CA ASN A 37 -12.84 -1.94 5.74
C ASN A 37 -13.35 -2.38 7.11
N GLU A 38 -12.47 -2.59 8.10
CA GLU A 38 -12.87 -2.88 9.48
C GLU A 38 -13.59 -1.69 10.11
N ILE A 39 -13.09 -0.47 9.90
CA ILE A 39 -13.77 0.77 10.32
C ILE A 39 -15.19 0.87 9.75
N LYS A 40 -15.36 0.54 8.44
CA LYS A 40 -16.69 0.58 7.79
C LYS A 40 -17.72 -0.37 8.42
N LYS A 41 -17.29 -1.41 9.11
CA LYS A 41 -18.20 -2.34 9.81
C LYS A 41 -18.81 -1.75 11.08
N LYS A 42 -18.29 -0.61 11.58
CA LYS A 42 -18.77 0.09 12.78
C LYS A 42 -18.81 -0.83 14.02
N THR A 43 -17.83 -1.69 14.16
CA THR A 43 -17.61 -2.50 15.37
C THR A 43 -16.75 -1.71 16.36
N THR A 44 -16.72 -2.12 17.64
CA THR A 44 -15.81 -1.53 18.64
C THR A 44 -14.37 -1.56 18.18
N LEU A 45 -13.92 -2.66 17.57
CA LEU A 45 -12.60 -2.77 16.96
C LEU A 45 -12.40 -1.73 15.84
N GLY A 46 -13.41 -1.55 14.98
CA GLY A 46 -13.37 -0.56 13.90
C GLY A 46 -13.22 0.88 14.42
N GLU A 47 -13.94 1.22 15.50
CA GLU A 47 -13.85 2.54 16.14
C GLU A 47 -12.47 2.79 16.76
N ASP A 48 -11.87 1.79 17.40
CA ASP A 48 -10.52 1.90 17.98
C ASP A 48 -9.46 2.02 16.87
N ILE A 49 -9.59 1.26 15.78
CA ILE A 49 -8.74 1.40 14.61
C ILE A 49 -8.85 2.82 14.02
N GLU A 50 -10.05 3.39 13.92
CA GLU A 50 -10.26 4.74 13.40
C GLU A 50 -9.54 5.80 14.24
N LYS A 51 -9.61 5.72 15.57
CA LYS A 51 -8.90 6.62 16.48
C LYS A 51 -7.38 6.59 16.28
N ILE A 52 -6.80 5.40 16.10
CA ILE A 52 -5.37 5.19 15.88
C ILE A 52 -4.95 5.77 14.51
N ILE A 53 -5.65 5.37 13.45
CA ILE A 53 -5.31 5.78 12.08
C ILE A 53 -5.47 7.29 11.86
N SER A 54 -6.46 7.92 12.50
CA SER A 54 -6.69 9.37 12.37
C SER A 54 -5.52 10.21 12.89
N LYS A 55 -4.72 9.66 13.81
CA LYS A 55 -3.48 10.26 14.32
C LYS A 55 -2.25 9.92 13.47
N GLY A 56 -2.39 9.06 12.47
CA GLY A 56 -1.27 8.56 11.65
C GLY A 56 -0.48 7.42 12.30
N GLU A 57 -0.92 6.91 13.45
CA GLU A 57 -0.27 5.84 14.21
C GLU A 57 -0.47 4.46 13.56
N PHE A 58 0.39 3.50 13.96
CA PHE A 58 0.26 2.11 13.54
C PHE A 58 -0.67 1.34 14.47
N VAL A 59 -1.62 0.61 13.87
CA VAL A 59 -2.44 -0.37 14.58
C VAL A 59 -1.56 -1.55 15.01
N SER A 60 -1.89 -2.18 16.13
CA SER A 60 -1.09 -3.28 16.70
C SER A 60 -0.85 -4.42 15.70
N ASP A 61 0.34 -5.02 15.75
CA ASP A 61 0.75 -6.09 14.84
C ASP A 61 -0.16 -7.32 14.94
N SER A 62 -0.72 -7.59 16.12
CA SER A 62 -1.67 -8.69 16.33
C SER A 62 -2.93 -8.51 15.49
N VAL A 63 -3.53 -7.33 15.51
CA VAL A 63 -4.73 -7.01 14.71
C VAL A 63 -4.41 -7.06 13.22
N VAL A 64 -3.32 -6.43 12.80
CA VAL A 64 -2.89 -6.43 11.39
C VAL A 64 -2.65 -7.86 10.88
N ASN A 65 -1.96 -8.70 11.68
CA ASN A 65 -1.66 -10.09 11.30
C ASN A 65 -2.93 -10.95 11.17
N ILE A 66 -3.91 -10.79 12.07
CA ILE A 66 -5.20 -11.50 11.98
C ILE A 66 -5.94 -11.11 10.69
N LEU A 67 -6.04 -9.82 10.40
CA LEU A 67 -6.71 -9.33 9.19
C LEU A 67 -6.01 -9.82 7.92
N LEU A 68 -4.67 -9.76 7.90
CA LEU A 68 -3.85 -10.24 6.79
C LEU A 68 -4.02 -11.75 6.58
N LYS A 69 -3.89 -12.56 7.64
CA LYS A 69 -4.05 -14.02 7.57
C LYS A 69 -5.42 -14.41 7.03
N ASN A 70 -6.48 -13.76 7.50
CA ASN A 70 -7.83 -13.98 7.00
C ASN A 70 -7.96 -13.59 5.50
N ALA A 71 -7.33 -12.49 5.09
CA ALA A 71 -7.32 -12.08 3.69
C ALA A 71 -6.62 -13.13 2.81
N ILE A 72 -5.44 -13.61 3.20
CA ILE A 72 -4.70 -14.64 2.45
C ILE A 72 -5.51 -15.96 2.38
N LYS A 73 -6.08 -16.41 3.51
CA LYS A 73 -6.87 -17.65 3.58
C LYS A 73 -8.06 -17.65 2.62
N ASN A 74 -8.70 -16.51 2.44
CA ASN A 74 -9.89 -16.37 1.60
C ASN A 74 -9.56 -16.20 0.11
N LEU A 75 -8.27 -16.12 -0.27
CA LEU A 75 -7.89 -15.98 -1.66
C LEU A 75 -7.95 -17.30 -2.41
N LYS A 76 -8.61 -17.27 -3.56
CA LYS A 76 -8.60 -18.37 -4.54
C LYS A 76 -7.31 -18.40 -5.38
N PHE A 77 -6.50 -17.36 -5.32
CA PHE A 77 -5.30 -17.17 -6.16
C PHE A 77 -4.05 -17.43 -5.34
N LYS A 78 -3.21 -18.34 -5.83
CA LYS A 78 -1.85 -18.58 -5.31
C LYS A 78 -0.85 -17.83 -6.19
N ASP A 79 0.23 -17.35 -5.58
CA ASP A 79 1.39 -16.75 -6.28
C ASP A 79 1.09 -15.52 -7.17
N LYS A 80 0.04 -14.77 -6.83
CA LYS A 80 -0.30 -13.50 -7.48
C LYS A 80 -0.82 -12.46 -6.48
N ILE A 81 -0.20 -12.38 -5.31
CA ILE A 81 -0.56 -11.44 -4.26
C ILE A 81 0.41 -10.25 -4.29
N ILE A 82 -0.14 -9.05 -4.17
CA ILE A 82 0.61 -7.83 -3.91
C ILE A 82 0.38 -7.45 -2.44
N PHE A 83 1.42 -7.51 -1.63
CA PHE A 83 1.41 -6.99 -0.26
C PHE A 83 1.73 -5.49 -0.32
N ASP A 84 0.72 -4.64 -0.11
CA ASP A 84 0.85 -3.19 -0.12
C ASP A 84 0.81 -2.63 1.31
N GLY A 85 1.92 -2.02 1.72
CA GLY A 85 2.08 -1.46 3.06
C GLY A 85 2.22 -2.52 4.16
N TYR A 86 2.73 -3.69 3.84
CA TYR A 86 3.09 -4.78 4.74
C TYR A 86 4.26 -5.58 4.15
N PRO A 87 5.27 -5.99 4.98
CA PRO A 87 5.43 -5.68 6.40
C PRO A 87 5.93 -4.25 6.67
N ARG A 88 5.70 -3.72 7.87
CA ARG A 88 6.13 -2.37 8.31
C ARG A 88 7.16 -2.37 9.44
N ASN A 89 7.44 -3.52 10.02
CA ASN A 89 8.49 -3.73 11.01
C ASN A 89 9.01 -5.18 10.92
N LEU A 90 10.11 -5.47 11.62
CA LEU A 90 10.75 -6.79 11.56
C LEU A 90 9.87 -7.91 12.15
N LEU A 91 9.04 -7.63 13.15
CA LEU A 91 8.09 -8.62 13.68
C LEU A 91 7.06 -9.01 12.61
N GLN A 92 6.59 -8.06 11.84
CA GLN A 92 5.69 -8.33 10.72
C GLN A 92 6.38 -9.12 9.59
N VAL A 93 7.69 -8.97 9.37
CA VAL A 93 8.46 -9.82 8.44
C VAL A 93 8.38 -11.27 8.86
N GLU A 94 8.64 -11.56 10.15
CA GLU A 94 8.54 -12.92 10.67
C GLU A 94 7.12 -13.50 10.58
N ASN A 95 6.12 -12.69 10.86
CA ASN A 95 4.71 -13.10 10.71
C ASN A 95 4.35 -13.37 9.25
N LEU A 96 4.82 -12.56 8.31
CA LEU A 96 4.61 -12.78 6.87
C LEU A 96 5.26 -14.10 6.43
N LYS A 97 6.51 -14.35 6.81
CA LYS A 97 7.20 -15.61 6.51
C LYS A 97 6.41 -16.83 7.00
N LYS A 98 5.96 -16.81 8.27
CA LYS A 98 5.15 -17.90 8.85
C LYS A 98 3.85 -18.12 8.07
N ASN A 99 3.12 -17.05 7.74
CA ASN A 99 1.89 -17.14 6.97
C ASN A 99 2.14 -17.70 5.56
N LEU A 100 3.20 -17.25 4.87
CA LEU A 100 3.52 -17.74 3.52
C LEU A 100 3.88 -19.22 3.52
N ILE A 101 4.64 -19.70 4.52
CA ILE A 101 4.94 -21.13 4.68
C ILE A 101 3.64 -21.92 4.91
N GLU A 102 2.78 -21.47 5.83
CA GLU A 102 1.49 -22.12 6.12
C GLU A 102 0.63 -22.25 4.85
N PHE A 103 0.60 -21.23 4.01
CA PHE A 103 -0.18 -21.22 2.78
C PHE A 103 0.56 -21.73 1.54
N LYS A 104 1.79 -22.27 1.69
CA LYS A 104 2.65 -22.77 0.60
C LYS A 104 2.86 -21.73 -0.50
N GLN A 105 3.23 -20.52 -0.11
CA GLN A 105 3.50 -19.39 -0.99
C GLN A 105 4.88 -18.80 -0.72
N ASN A 106 5.41 -18.02 -1.67
CA ASN A 106 6.70 -17.34 -1.56
C ASN A 106 6.62 -15.92 -2.13
N ILE A 107 7.58 -15.08 -1.76
CA ILE A 107 7.81 -13.77 -2.38
C ILE A 107 8.79 -13.97 -3.54
N GLY A 108 8.49 -13.38 -4.68
CA GLY A 108 9.34 -13.44 -5.86
C GLY A 108 9.84 -12.08 -6.33
N ALA A 109 9.30 -10.97 -5.75
CA ALA A 109 9.84 -9.63 -5.97
C ALA A 109 9.51 -8.71 -4.79
N ILE A 110 10.47 -7.86 -4.45
CA ILE A 110 10.34 -6.82 -3.44
C ILE A 110 10.67 -5.51 -4.13
N ILE A 111 9.67 -4.66 -4.32
CA ILE A 111 9.79 -3.43 -5.09
C ILE A 111 9.69 -2.24 -4.14
N PHE A 112 10.74 -1.45 -4.06
CA PHE A 112 10.79 -0.23 -3.28
C PHE A 112 10.65 1.00 -4.17
N LEU A 113 9.58 1.78 -3.95
CA LEU A 113 9.41 3.10 -4.59
C LEU A 113 10.07 4.15 -3.70
N ASN A 114 11.28 4.55 -4.07
CA ASN A 114 12.04 5.59 -3.37
C ASN A 114 11.54 6.97 -3.77
N VAL A 115 11.10 7.78 -2.80
CA VAL A 115 10.56 9.12 -3.03
C VAL A 115 10.96 10.03 -1.88
N THR A 116 11.38 11.26 -2.20
CA THR A 116 11.74 12.28 -1.21
C THR A 116 10.51 12.86 -0.50
N SER A 117 10.72 13.40 0.71
CA SER A 117 9.67 13.98 1.56
C SER A 117 8.87 15.08 0.86
N ASP A 118 9.54 15.96 0.09
CA ASP A 118 8.90 17.08 -0.59
C ASP A 118 7.87 16.67 -1.63
N ILE A 119 8.16 15.57 -2.35
CA ILE A 119 7.23 15.00 -3.32
C ILE A 119 6.06 14.32 -2.61
N ILE A 120 6.34 13.66 -1.48
CA ILE A 120 5.34 12.93 -0.69
C ILE A 120 4.28 13.87 -0.15
N GLU A 121 4.67 15.00 0.43
CA GLU A 121 3.72 15.97 0.97
C GLU A 121 2.76 16.46 -0.13
N LYS A 122 3.30 16.91 -1.27
CA LYS A 122 2.48 17.34 -2.43
C LYS A 122 1.52 16.25 -2.89
N ARG A 123 1.99 14.99 -2.96
CA ARG A 123 1.16 13.86 -3.40
C ARG A 123 0.05 13.52 -2.40
N ILE A 124 0.33 13.58 -1.10
CA ILE A 124 -0.69 13.31 -0.06
C ILE A 124 -1.74 14.40 -0.05
N MET A 125 -1.33 15.67 -0.14
CA MET A 125 -2.26 16.81 -0.15
C MET A 125 -3.21 16.80 -1.36
N GLY A 126 -2.75 16.30 -2.51
CA GLY A 126 -3.56 16.18 -3.72
C GLY A 126 -4.40 14.89 -3.79
N ARG A 127 -4.20 13.95 -2.88
CA ARG A 127 -4.83 12.63 -2.95
C ARG A 127 -6.33 12.68 -2.71
N VAL A 128 -7.07 11.93 -3.56
CA VAL A 128 -8.48 11.64 -3.39
C VAL A 128 -8.72 10.15 -3.65
N THR A 129 -9.67 9.56 -2.93
CA THR A 129 -10.03 8.15 -3.07
C THR A 129 -11.53 8.03 -3.31
N CYS A 130 -11.92 7.23 -4.29
CA CYS A 130 -13.32 6.97 -4.57
C CYS A 130 -13.92 6.02 -3.52
N GLU A 131 -15.02 6.43 -2.89
CA GLU A 131 -15.72 5.61 -1.89
C GLU A 131 -16.39 4.36 -2.47
N ARG A 132 -16.68 4.36 -3.79
CA ARG A 132 -17.31 3.22 -4.48
C ARG A 132 -16.32 2.18 -4.99
N CYS A 133 -15.33 2.60 -5.79
CA CYS A 133 -14.39 1.66 -6.44
C CYS A 133 -13.01 1.61 -5.79
N ASN A 134 -12.78 2.38 -4.71
CA ASN A 134 -11.51 2.51 -3.99
C ASN A 134 -10.33 3.02 -4.86
N MET A 135 -10.59 3.48 -6.10
CA MET A 135 -9.57 4.08 -6.95
C MET A 135 -8.98 5.31 -6.27
N THR A 136 -7.67 5.38 -6.23
CA THR A 136 -6.93 6.53 -5.69
C THR A 136 -6.39 7.36 -6.85
N LEU A 137 -6.72 8.64 -6.87
CA LEU A 137 -6.28 9.64 -7.85
C LEU A 137 -5.61 10.82 -7.12
N ASN A 138 -4.99 11.70 -7.89
CA ASN A 138 -4.35 12.89 -7.37
C ASN A 138 -4.79 14.12 -8.17
N LYS A 139 -5.22 15.17 -7.49
CA LYS A 139 -5.75 16.40 -8.12
C LYS A 139 -4.75 17.08 -9.06
N TYR A 140 -3.45 16.92 -8.79
CA TYR A 140 -2.39 17.55 -9.56
C TYR A 140 -1.87 16.64 -10.67
N LEU A 141 -1.90 15.32 -10.48
CA LEU A 141 -1.33 14.34 -11.42
C LEU A 141 -2.38 13.71 -12.35
N ASN A 142 -3.64 13.65 -11.93
CA ASN A 142 -4.72 12.99 -12.65
C ASN A 142 -5.97 13.89 -12.80
N PRO A 143 -5.87 15.16 -13.21
CA PRO A 143 -7.03 16.06 -13.27
C PRO A 143 -8.09 15.55 -14.25
N LYS A 144 -7.68 15.03 -15.40
CA LYS A 144 -8.60 14.51 -16.43
C LYS A 144 -9.38 13.28 -15.95
N GLU A 145 -8.68 12.34 -15.30
CA GLU A 145 -9.29 11.12 -14.73
C GLU A 145 -10.23 11.44 -13.56
N ILE A 146 -9.99 12.53 -12.83
CA ILE A 146 -10.92 13.03 -11.81
C ILE A 146 -12.20 13.56 -12.45
N GLU A 147 -12.08 14.33 -13.55
CA GLU A 147 -13.22 14.88 -14.25
C GLU A 147 -14.10 13.80 -14.89
N SER A 148 -13.49 12.80 -15.51
CA SER A 148 -14.15 11.69 -16.19
C SER A 148 -14.33 10.44 -15.35
N HIS A 149 -14.24 10.54 -14.01
CA HIS A 149 -14.28 9.37 -13.14
C HIS A 149 -15.62 8.60 -13.27
N PRO A 150 -15.60 7.28 -13.60
CA PRO A 150 -16.82 6.53 -13.91
C PRO A 150 -17.85 6.49 -12.78
N CYS A 151 -17.43 6.55 -11.53
CA CYS A 151 -18.33 6.59 -10.38
C CYS A 151 -18.89 8.00 -10.10
N GLY A 152 -18.40 9.04 -10.82
CA GLY A 152 -18.72 10.43 -10.58
C GLY A 152 -17.81 11.11 -9.56
N ARG A 153 -17.55 12.41 -9.76
CA ARG A 153 -16.66 13.24 -8.92
C ARG A 153 -17.10 13.32 -7.45
N GLY A 154 -18.40 13.26 -7.18
CA GLY A 154 -18.97 13.34 -5.84
C GLY A 154 -18.53 12.23 -4.90
N PHE A 155 -18.06 11.09 -5.44
CA PHE A 155 -17.55 9.96 -4.68
C PHE A 155 -16.05 10.04 -4.40
N LEU A 156 -15.34 11.03 -4.94
CA LEU A 156 -13.91 11.25 -4.69
C LEU A 156 -13.75 12.07 -3.41
N LYS A 157 -13.25 11.47 -2.35
CA LYS A 157 -13.07 12.09 -1.04
C LYS A 157 -11.60 12.13 -0.62
N LYS A 158 -11.21 13.17 0.10
CA LYS A 158 -9.94 13.22 0.81
C LYS A 158 -10.00 12.26 1.99
N ARG A 159 -8.91 11.55 2.27
CA ARG A 159 -8.83 10.68 3.46
C ARG A 159 -8.70 11.54 4.72
N LYS A 160 -9.21 11.05 5.84
CA LYS A 160 -9.10 11.72 7.13
C LYS A 160 -7.64 11.87 7.59
N ASP A 161 -6.78 10.96 7.19
CA ASP A 161 -5.34 10.90 7.51
C ASP A 161 -4.43 11.60 6.47
N ASP A 162 -4.98 12.47 5.62
CA ASP A 162 -4.25 13.23 4.59
C ASP A 162 -4.08 14.71 4.95
N GLY A 163 -3.90 15.04 6.24
CA GLY A 163 -3.44 16.36 6.70
C GLY A 163 -1.92 16.52 6.55
N SER A 164 -1.42 17.75 6.41
CA SER A 164 0.03 18.01 6.26
C SER A 164 0.83 17.49 7.45
N GLU A 165 0.43 17.83 8.68
CA GLU A 165 1.09 17.37 9.91
C GLU A 165 1.07 15.83 10.03
N ILE A 166 -0.08 15.21 9.73
CA ILE A 166 -0.22 13.76 9.75
C ILE A 166 0.65 13.11 8.67
N ALA A 167 0.79 13.74 7.50
CA ALA A 167 1.63 13.25 6.42
C ALA A 167 3.11 13.21 6.81
N ILE A 168 3.59 14.26 7.47
CA ILE A 168 4.96 14.35 8.00
C ILE A 168 5.16 13.27 9.07
N TYR A 169 4.28 13.22 10.08
CA TYR A 169 4.34 12.21 11.13
C TYR A 169 4.39 10.77 10.59
N ARG A 170 3.58 10.46 9.55
CA ARG A 170 3.57 9.15 8.89
C ARG A 170 4.86 8.87 8.13
N TYR A 171 5.49 9.89 7.56
CA TYR A 171 6.79 9.75 6.93
C TYR A 171 7.87 9.42 7.97
N ASP A 172 7.91 10.15 9.08
CA ASP A 172 8.87 9.93 10.16
C ASP A 172 8.69 8.54 10.78
N THR A 173 7.44 8.13 11.03
CA THR A 173 7.11 6.77 11.49
C THR A 173 7.56 5.70 10.49
N TYR A 174 7.46 5.96 9.18
CA TYR A 174 7.95 5.07 8.14
C TYR A 174 9.47 4.96 8.20
N MET A 175 10.18 6.06 8.33
CA MET A 175 11.65 6.07 8.42
C MET A 175 12.12 5.35 9.68
N GLU A 176 11.48 5.53 10.81
CA GLU A 176 11.84 4.87 12.07
C GLU A 176 11.56 3.36 12.03
N LYS A 177 10.35 2.95 11.63
CA LYS A 177 9.87 1.57 11.82
C LYS A 177 9.99 0.71 10.57
N THR A 178 9.84 1.29 9.38
CA THR A 178 9.78 0.52 8.13
C THR A 178 11.10 0.52 7.38
N LYS A 179 11.92 1.57 7.50
CA LYS A 179 13.24 1.58 6.89
C LYS A 179 14.10 0.37 7.30
N PRO A 180 14.15 -0.09 8.58
CA PRO A 180 14.87 -1.30 8.95
C PRO A 180 14.41 -2.57 8.21
N VAL A 181 13.16 -2.62 7.76
CA VAL A 181 12.64 -3.72 6.93
C VAL A 181 13.23 -3.67 5.51
N LEU A 182 13.41 -2.46 4.95
CA LEU A 182 14.11 -2.29 3.68
C LEU A 182 15.56 -2.75 3.78
N ASP A 183 16.25 -2.34 4.83
CA ASP A 183 17.64 -2.72 5.08
C ASP A 183 17.77 -4.26 5.20
N PHE A 184 16.78 -4.92 5.80
CA PHE A 184 16.72 -6.39 5.87
C PHE A 184 16.59 -7.05 4.48
N TYR A 185 15.85 -6.44 3.56
CA TYR A 185 15.61 -7.02 2.23
C TYR A 185 16.58 -6.54 1.15
N SER A 186 17.25 -5.40 1.34
CA SER A 186 18.04 -4.70 0.31
C SER A 186 19.20 -5.53 -0.27
N ASN A 187 19.74 -6.47 0.51
CA ASN A 187 20.83 -7.35 0.07
C ASN A 187 20.32 -8.62 -0.66
N GLY A 188 19.01 -8.81 -0.77
CA GLY A 188 18.43 -9.96 -1.43
C GLY A 188 18.36 -9.83 -2.95
N PRO A 189 18.43 -10.94 -3.71
CA PRO A 189 18.41 -10.93 -5.17
C PRO A 189 17.06 -10.46 -5.76
N ASP A 190 15.99 -10.56 -4.98
CA ASP A 190 14.64 -10.20 -5.40
C ASP A 190 14.27 -8.74 -5.06
N PHE A 191 15.23 -7.96 -4.52
CA PHE A 191 15.02 -6.55 -4.17
C PHE A 191 15.28 -5.63 -5.36
N HIS A 192 14.30 -4.76 -5.65
CA HIS A 192 14.35 -3.81 -6.75
C HIS A 192 13.97 -2.41 -6.26
N GLU A 193 14.89 -1.47 -6.37
CA GLU A 193 14.62 -0.06 -6.10
C GLU A 193 14.23 0.65 -7.39
N ILE A 194 13.16 1.44 -7.32
CA ILE A 194 12.68 2.28 -8.42
C ILE A 194 12.54 3.71 -7.90
N ASP A 195 13.08 4.67 -8.64
CA ASP A 195 12.81 6.08 -8.40
C ASP A 195 11.31 6.36 -8.59
N GLY A 196 10.62 6.55 -7.45
CA GLY A 196 9.19 6.79 -7.42
C GLY A 196 8.82 8.25 -7.79
N SER A 197 9.78 9.13 -8.05
CA SER A 197 9.55 10.49 -8.54
C SER A 197 9.21 10.54 -10.03
N LEU A 198 9.60 9.51 -10.77
CA LEU A 198 9.37 9.37 -12.20
C LEU A 198 7.88 9.41 -12.56
N GLU A 199 7.60 9.61 -13.84
CA GLU A 199 6.24 9.53 -14.37
C GLU A 199 5.61 8.16 -14.14
N ILE A 200 4.29 8.15 -13.91
CA ILE A 200 3.53 6.95 -13.58
C ILE A 200 3.75 5.83 -14.62
N GLN A 201 3.81 6.18 -15.92
CA GLN A 201 3.98 5.20 -16.99
C GLN A 201 5.40 4.60 -17.01
N VAL A 202 6.41 5.40 -16.70
CA VAL A 202 7.81 4.93 -16.61
C VAL A 202 7.95 3.92 -15.47
N ILE A 203 7.37 4.25 -14.30
CA ILE A 203 7.37 3.32 -13.14
C ILE A 203 6.65 2.02 -13.48
N LYS A 204 5.49 2.09 -14.18
CA LYS A 204 4.77 0.90 -14.65
C LYS A 204 5.67 0.00 -15.50
N GLY A 205 6.32 0.55 -16.53
CA GLY A 205 7.20 -0.21 -17.41
C GLY A 205 8.36 -0.89 -16.66
N LYS A 206 8.97 -0.18 -15.68
CA LYS A 206 10.01 -0.80 -14.82
C LYS A 206 9.48 -1.97 -14.00
N ILE A 207 8.28 -1.84 -13.44
CA ILE A 207 7.64 -2.91 -12.67
C ILE A 207 7.31 -4.10 -13.59
N GLU A 208 6.80 -3.87 -14.79
CA GLU A 208 6.50 -4.91 -15.78
C GLU A 208 7.75 -5.69 -16.16
N GLN A 209 8.89 -5.02 -16.34
CA GLN A 209 10.18 -5.69 -16.58
C GLN A 209 10.59 -6.60 -15.42
N ILE A 210 10.43 -6.16 -14.17
CA ILE A 210 10.71 -6.98 -12.97
C ILE A 210 9.80 -8.21 -12.93
N LEU A 211 8.53 -8.03 -13.25
CA LEU A 211 7.53 -9.10 -13.23
C LEU A 211 7.64 -10.04 -14.45
N LYS A 212 8.41 -9.67 -15.47
CA LYS A 212 8.55 -10.39 -16.74
C LYS A 212 7.20 -10.60 -17.45
N VAL A 213 6.39 -9.55 -17.49
CA VAL A 213 5.04 -9.51 -18.08
C VAL A 213 4.94 -8.40 -19.12
#